data_b2da96451bce72dc7d839143564330b7
#
_entry.id   b2da96451bce72dc7d839143564330b7
#
_cell.length_a   1.000
_cell.length_b   1.000
_cell.length_c   1.000
_cell.angle_alpha   90.00
_cell.angle_beta   90.00
_cell.angle_gamma   90.00
#
_symmetry.space_group_name_H-M   'P 1'
#
loop_
_entity.id
_entity.type
_entity.pdbx_description
1 polymer ?
#
loop_
_entity_poly.entity_id
_entity_poly.type
_entity_poly.pdbx_seq_one_letter_code
_entity_poly.pdbx_strand_id
1 'polypeptide(L)'
;ISTNAARTYLAGNLAAHVIGYTGKIKEDEYNANKDIYNIDDIIGKTGIEYVFEKYLKGTDGEKQVEMSVDGTITGETVAKNAIAGSDVVLTIDSNLQKVTQDSLENCINKIRSGGFAQTYDAQGGAAVVMNVNTGEVLATASYPTFEPQWFVGGISQENWAYLRDDSRHPQINKTIQSTYEPGSTFKMVTAIAGLETGAITTKERINDTGVYRKYNMEWKCWYYTSYHRGHGYQNVTQALQHSCNYFFYETGDRMGIDNLSKYALHIPSSSP
;
A
#
# COMPACT_ATOMS: atom_id res chain seq x y z
N ILE A 1 38.00 -13.83 -8.23
CA ILE A 1 37.07 -14.21 -7.13
C ILE A 1 36.41 -12.94 -6.65
N SER A 2 35.12 -12.80 -6.87
CA SER A 2 34.34 -11.69 -6.33
C SER A 2 33.62 -12.16 -5.04
N THR A 3 33.60 -11.32 -4.02
CA THR A 3 32.76 -11.50 -2.84
C THR A 3 31.71 -10.41 -2.88
N ASN A 4 30.44 -10.79 -2.95
CA ASN A 4 29.32 -9.85 -2.95
C ASN A 4 28.64 -9.86 -1.58
N ALA A 5 28.21 -8.70 -1.11
CA ALA A 5 27.35 -8.60 0.06
C ALA A 5 25.99 -9.25 -0.25
N ALA A 6 25.50 -10.06 0.69
CA ALA A 6 24.16 -10.64 0.58
C ALA A 6 23.23 -9.96 1.58
N ARG A 7 22.01 -9.66 1.15
CA ARG A 7 20.96 -9.14 2.02
C ARG A 7 20.40 -10.25 2.90
N THR A 8 20.09 -9.93 4.16
CA THR A 8 19.39 -10.83 5.07
C THR A 8 18.19 -10.11 5.65
N TYR A 9 17.00 -10.64 5.42
CA TYR A 9 15.74 -10.08 5.91
C TYR A 9 15.36 -10.76 7.23
N LEU A 10 15.79 -10.16 8.36
CA LEU A 10 15.70 -10.76 9.69
C LEU A 10 14.26 -10.88 10.22
N ALA A 11 13.34 -10.07 9.71
CA ALA A 11 11.97 -9.99 10.21
C ALA A 11 10.97 -10.81 9.36
N GLY A 12 11.44 -11.73 8.50
CA GLY A 12 10.60 -12.52 7.63
C GLY A 12 9.76 -11.65 6.69
N ASN A 13 8.44 -11.86 6.65
CA ASN A 13 7.52 -11.10 5.80
C ASN A 13 7.06 -9.76 6.41
N LEU A 14 7.58 -9.36 7.57
CA LEU A 14 7.18 -8.11 8.21
C LEU A 14 7.54 -6.91 7.32
N ALA A 15 6.54 -6.09 7.00
CA ALA A 15 6.67 -4.93 6.11
C ALA A 15 7.28 -5.25 4.73
N ALA A 16 7.12 -6.49 4.22
CA ALA A 16 7.74 -6.95 2.97
C ALA A 16 7.52 -6.00 1.79
N HIS A 17 6.33 -5.45 1.63
CA HIS A 17 5.99 -4.51 0.55
C HIS A 17 6.65 -3.14 0.72
N VAL A 18 6.99 -2.74 1.95
CA VAL A 18 7.70 -1.49 2.25
C VAL A 18 9.19 -1.68 2.00
N ILE A 19 9.76 -2.70 2.62
CA ILE A 19 11.19 -3.01 2.52
C ILE A 19 11.54 -3.35 1.07
N GLY A 20 10.74 -4.20 0.44
CA GLY A 20 11.04 -4.73 -0.88
C GLY A 20 12.05 -5.87 -0.83
N TYR A 21 12.72 -6.10 -1.93
CA TYR A 21 13.75 -7.16 -2.05
C TYR A 21 14.83 -6.76 -3.04
N THR A 22 15.98 -7.42 -2.92
CA THR A 22 17.09 -7.30 -3.84
C THR A 22 17.13 -8.49 -4.81
N GLY A 23 17.69 -8.28 -5.98
CA GLY A 23 17.85 -9.32 -6.99
C GLY A 23 18.93 -8.98 -7.99
N LYS A 24 19.33 -9.96 -8.80
CA LYS A 24 20.37 -9.75 -9.81
C LYS A 24 19.93 -8.64 -10.79
N ILE A 25 20.88 -7.78 -11.18
CA ILE A 25 20.67 -6.75 -12.19
C ILE A 25 20.29 -7.39 -13.52
N LYS A 26 19.32 -6.80 -14.22
CA LYS A 26 18.95 -7.23 -15.55
C LYS A 26 19.81 -6.50 -16.59
N GLU A 27 19.86 -7.04 -17.81
CA GLU A 27 20.66 -6.47 -18.89
C GLU A 27 20.28 -5.04 -19.26
N ASP A 28 18.99 -4.72 -19.25
CA ASP A 28 18.47 -3.38 -19.50
C ASP A 28 18.84 -2.39 -18.39
N GLU A 29 18.72 -2.80 -17.12
CA GLU A 29 19.11 -2.01 -15.94
C GLU A 29 20.63 -1.74 -15.95
N TYR A 30 21.44 -2.75 -16.27
CA TYR A 30 22.88 -2.63 -16.41
C TYR A 30 23.25 -1.70 -17.56
N ASN A 31 22.65 -1.87 -18.74
CA ASN A 31 22.94 -1.05 -19.91
C ASN A 31 22.63 0.43 -19.69
N ALA A 32 21.62 0.73 -18.88
CA ALA A 32 21.26 2.10 -18.50
C ALA A 32 22.21 2.72 -17.45
N ASN A 33 23.00 1.92 -16.72
CA ASN A 33 23.79 2.37 -15.56
C ASN A 33 25.18 1.73 -15.50
N LYS A 34 25.85 1.55 -16.61
CA LYS A 34 27.18 0.87 -16.72
C LYS A 34 28.30 1.53 -15.91
N ASP A 35 28.16 2.83 -15.64
CA ASP A 35 29.15 3.59 -14.87
C ASP A 35 29.00 3.34 -13.34
N ILE A 36 27.91 2.70 -12.90
CA ILE A 36 27.56 2.50 -11.50
C ILE A 36 27.59 1.03 -11.12
N TYR A 37 27.17 0.15 -12.04
CA TYR A 37 26.96 -1.28 -11.76
C TYR A 37 27.82 -2.18 -12.64
N ASN A 38 28.09 -3.36 -12.11
CA ASN A 38 28.61 -4.52 -12.85
C ASN A 38 27.47 -5.47 -13.24
N ILE A 39 27.72 -6.30 -14.25
CA ILE A 39 26.70 -7.23 -14.79
C ILE A 39 26.21 -8.29 -13.78
N ASP A 40 26.96 -8.51 -12.73
CA ASP A 40 26.65 -9.47 -11.67
C ASP A 40 26.18 -8.84 -10.37
N ASP A 41 25.97 -7.52 -10.35
CA ASP A 41 25.54 -6.80 -9.16
C ASP A 41 24.12 -7.21 -8.73
N ILE A 42 23.94 -7.17 -7.42
CA ILE A 42 22.65 -7.34 -6.75
C ILE A 42 22.13 -5.94 -6.44
N ILE A 43 20.94 -5.61 -6.92
CA ILE A 43 20.33 -4.29 -6.76
C ILE A 43 18.94 -4.40 -6.14
N GLY A 44 18.43 -3.32 -5.56
CA GLY A 44 17.04 -3.22 -5.10
C GLY A 44 16.06 -3.32 -6.25
N LYS A 45 15.02 -4.13 -6.09
CA LYS A 45 13.98 -4.35 -7.13
C LYS A 45 12.66 -3.68 -6.81
N THR A 46 12.31 -3.58 -5.55
CA THR A 46 11.06 -2.97 -5.09
C THR A 46 11.27 -2.26 -3.75
N GLY A 47 10.29 -1.46 -3.32
CA GLY A 47 10.25 -0.85 -1.99
C GLY A 47 11.45 0.04 -1.68
N ILE A 48 11.83 0.07 -0.43
CA ILE A 48 12.97 0.85 0.09
C ILE A 48 14.28 0.39 -0.55
N GLU A 49 14.46 -0.91 -0.78
CA GLU A 49 15.65 -1.43 -1.44
C GLU A 49 15.84 -0.79 -2.83
N TYR A 50 14.77 -0.56 -3.59
CA TYR A 50 14.82 0.09 -4.89
C TYR A 50 14.98 1.61 -4.79
N VAL A 51 14.13 2.25 -3.99
CA VAL A 51 14.07 3.73 -3.95
C VAL A 51 15.35 4.33 -3.34
N PHE A 52 15.93 3.65 -2.36
CA PHE A 52 17.12 4.10 -1.65
C PHE A 52 18.40 3.34 -2.06
N GLU A 53 18.37 2.61 -3.18
CA GLU A 53 19.50 1.82 -3.70
C GLU A 53 20.82 2.60 -3.69
N LYS A 54 20.82 3.83 -4.21
CA LYS A 54 22.04 4.65 -4.28
C LYS A 54 22.67 4.99 -2.91
N TYR A 55 21.87 4.92 -1.84
CA TYR A 55 22.34 5.14 -0.47
C TYR A 55 22.76 3.82 0.19
N LEU A 56 22.06 2.74 -0.14
CA LEU A 56 22.23 1.43 0.45
C LEU A 56 23.42 0.66 -0.17
N LYS A 57 23.71 0.87 -1.47
CA LYS A 57 24.73 0.10 -2.20
C LYS A 57 26.17 0.28 -1.63
N GLY A 58 26.57 1.48 -1.26
CA GLY A 58 27.96 1.78 -0.91
C GLY A 58 28.87 1.84 -2.15
N THR A 59 30.14 1.58 -1.95
CA THR A 59 31.17 1.55 -3.02
C THR A 59 32.01 0.31 -2.89
N ASP A 60 32.16 -0.42 -4.00
CA ASP A 60 32.94 -1.65 -4.03
C ASP A 60 34.44 -1.39 -3.82
N GLY A 61 35.08 -2.28 -3.10
CA GLY A 61 36.52 -2.32 -2.96
C GLY A 61 37.15 -3.20 -4.04
N GLU A 62 38.45 -3.06 -4.22
CA GLU A 62 39.24 -3.84 -5.16
C GLU A 62 40.40 -4.53 -4.44
N LYS A 63 40.57 -5.84 -4.67
CA LYS A 63 41.70 -6.59 -4.25
C LYS A 63 42.50 -7.08 -5.44
N GLN A 64 43.81 -6.90 -5.39
CA GLN A 64 44.76 -7.51 -6.33
C GLN A 64 45.20 -8.84 -5.75
N VAL A 65 45.03 -9.92 -6.49
CA VAL A 65 45.36 -11.27 -6.07
C VAL A 65 46.51 -11.78 -6.95
N GLU A 66 47.61 -12.16 -6.32
CA GLU A 66 48.72 -12.84 -6.97
C GLU A 66 48.49 -14.35 -6.97
N MET A 67 48.60 -14.96 -8.12
CA MET A 67 48.41 -16.40 -8.28
C MET A 67 49.64 -17.04 -8.91
N SER A 68 50.02 -18.18 -8.38
CA SER A 68 51.04 -19.03 -9.02
C SER A 68 50.47 -19.76 -10.24
N VAL A 69 51.34 -20.36 -11.04
CA VAL A 69 50.98 -21.04 -12.31
C VAL A 69 50.01 -22.21 -12.09
N ASP A 70 50.01 -22.80 -10.91
CA ASP A 70 49.06 -23.87 -10.51
C ASP A 70 47.73 -23.37 -9.96
N GLY A 71 47.49 -22.04 -9.97
CA GLY A 71 46.25 -21.44 -9.50
C GLY A 71 46.18 -21.17 -7.99
N THR A 72 47.27 -21.40 -7.26
CA THR A 72 47.34 -21.12 -5.80
C THR A 72 47.53 -19.63 -5.58
N ILE A 73 46.73 -19.04 -4.66
CA ILE A 73 46.85 -17.64 -4.25
C ILE A 73 48.12 -17.49 -3.40
N THR A 74 49.07 -16.70 -3.86
CA THR A 74 50.38 -16.46 -3.22
C THR A 74 50.46 -15.14 -2.48
N GLY A 75 49.58 -14.19 -2.80
CA GLY A 75 49.47 -12.89 -2.14
C GLY A 75 48.17 -12.18 -2.40
N GLU A 76 47.75 -11.34 -1.48
CA GLU A 76 46.62 -10.44 -1.64
C GLU A 76 47.00 -9.02 -1.20
N THR A 77 46.67 -8.03 -2.02
CA THR A 77 46.87 -6.63 -1.69
C THR A 77 45.55 -5.90 -1.93
N VAL A 78 45.10 -5.10 -0.97
CA VAL A 78 43.90 -4.26 -1.12
C VAL A 78 44.28 -3.02 -1.92
N ALA A 79 43.78 -2.93 -3.18
CA ALA A 79 44.01 -1.79 -4.05
C ALA A 79 43.09 -0.65 -3.70
N LYS A 80 41.82 -0.96 -3.31
CA LYS A 80 40.80 0.01 -2.90
C LYS A 80 39.94 -0.56 -1.79
N ASN A 81 39.73 0.20 -0.73
CA ASN A 81 38.84 -0.22 0.37
C ASN A 81 37.38 -0.10 -0.05
N ALA A 82 36.57 -1.10 0.32
CA ALA A 82 35.12 -1.00 0.21
C ALA A 82 34.59 0.05 1.21
N ILE A 83 33.57 0.79 0.80
CA ILE A 83 32.84 1.75 1.64
C ILE A 83 31.41 1.24 1.79
N ALA A 84 30.98 1.00 3.03
CA ALA A 84 29.61 0.58 3.30
C ALA A 84 28.59 1.64 2.86
N GLY A 85 27.41 1.19 2.47
CA GLY A 85 26.28 2.08 2.25
C GLY A 85 25.75 2.71 3.53
N SER A 86 24.82 3.63 3.38
CA SER A 86 24.17 4.31 4.51
C SER A 86 23.02 3.47 5.06
N ASP A 87 22.68 3.73 6.32
CA ASP A 87 21.47 3.19 6.93
C ASP A 87 20.25 4.03 6.52
N VAL A 88 19.10 3.38 6.37
CA VAL A 88 17.80 4.04 6.15
C VAL A 88 16.90 3.76 7.34
N VAL A 89 16.51 4.83 8.05
CA VAL A 89 15.61 4.74 9.20
C VAL A 89 14.20 5.11 8.75
N LEU A 90 13.24 4.23 9.00
CA LEU A 90 11.84 4.41 8.65
C LEU A 90 11.03 4.92 9.84
N THR A 91 9.89 5.56 9.55
CA THR A 91 8.90 5.93 10.56
C THR A 91 8.05 4.75 11.04
N ILE A 92 8.21 3.58 10.41
CA ILE A 92 7.47 2.37 10.74
C ILE A 92 7.86 1.88 12.14
N ASP A 93 6.88 1.78 13.04
CA ASP A 93 7.03 1.07 14.31
C ASP A 93 6.86 -0.43 14.08
N SER A 94 7.88 -1.21 14.38
CA SER A 94 7.90 -2.65 14.07
C SER A 94 6.82 -3.44 14.83
N ASN A 95 6.49 -3.04 16.07
CA ASN A 95 5.45 -3.70 16.86
C ASN A 95 4.06 -3.37 16.30
N LEU A 96 3.82 -2.10 16.00
CA LEU A 96 2.56 -1.67 15.40
C LEU A 96 2.38 -2.26 14.01
N GLN A 97 3.44 -2.35 13.20
CA GLN A 97 3.44 -3.02 11.92
C GLN A 97 3.01 -4.48 12.04
N LYS A 98 3.61 -5.22 13.00
CA LYS A 98 3.27 -6.61 13.24
C LYS A 98 1.80 -6.76 13.62
N VAL A 99 1.32 -5.98 14.58
CA VAL A 99 -0.09 -6.02 15.02
C VAL A 99 -1.03 -5.69 13.86
N THR A 100 -0.69 -4.69 13.05
CA THR A 100 -1.49 -4.28 11.89
C THR A 100 -1.55 -5.40 10.84
N GLN A 101 -0.42 -6.01 10.53
CA GLN A 101 -0.32 -7.10 9.55
C GLN A 101 -1.07 -8.35 10.00
N ASP A 102 -0.83 -8.80 11.24
CA ASP A 102 -1.51 -9.97 11.82
C ASP A 102 -3.03 -9.75 11.93
N SER A 103 -3.45 -8.54 12.32
CA SER A 103 -4.88 -8.20 12.42
C SER A 103 -5.57 -8.17 11.07
N LEU A 104 -4.91 -7.63 10.04
CA LEU A 104 -5.44 -7.61 8.67
C LEU A 104 -5.64 -9.04 8.15
N GLU A 105 -4.61 -9.87 8.25
CA GLU A 105 -4.67 -11.28 7.84
C GLU A 105 -5.76 -12.05 8.58
N ASN A 106 -5.79 -11.95 9.90
CA ASN A 106 -6.79 -12.63 10.74
C ASN A 106 -8.21 -12.16 10.40
N CYS A 107 -8.41 -10.86 10.17
CA CYS A 107 -9.72 -10.31 9.80
C CYS A 107 -10.20 -10.86 8.45
N ILE A 108 -9.34 -10.86 7.43
CA ILE A 108 -9.66 -11.38 6.10
C ILE A 108 -9.99 -12.88 6.18
N ASN A 109 -9.17 -13.66 6.87
CA ASN A 109 -9.41 -15.09 7.05
C ASN A 109 -10.70 -15.35 7.80
N LYS A 110 -11.03 -14.55 8.82
CA LYS A 110 -12.30 -14.63 9.55
C LYS A 110 -13.50 -14.30 8.67
N ILE A 111 -13.40 -13.29 7.81
CA ILE A 111 -14.44 -12.95 6.81
C ILE A 111 -14.68 -14.14 5.87
N ARG A 112 -13.61 -14.72 5.34
CA ARG A 112 -13.68 -15.87 4.42
C ARG A 112 -14.26 -17.13 5.05
N SER A 113 -14.01 -17.34 6.34
CA SER A 113 -14.52 -18.51 7.08
C SER A 113 -15.93 -18.34 7.66
N GLY A 114 -16.57 -17.18 7.43
CA GLY A 114 -17.92 -16.90 7.97
C GLY A 114 -17.95 -16.50 9.45
N GLY A 115 -16.81 -16.11 10.02
CA GLY A 115 -16.71 -15.69 11.43
C GLY A 115 -17.48 -14.42 11.79
N PHE A 116 -18.14 -13.77 10.81
CA PHE A 116 -19.06 -12.64 10.98
C PHE A 116 -20.48 -13.03 10.52
N ALA A 117 -20.89 -14.25 10.75
CA ALA A 117 -22.19 -14.85 10.42
C ALA A 117 -22.45 -15.13 8.94
N GLN A 118 -21.61 -14.62 8.03
CA GLN A 118 -21.72 -14.84 6.59
C GLN A 118 -20.33 -14.94 5.98
N THR A 119 -20.16 -15.82 4.99
CA THR A 119 -18.91 -15.93 4.22
C THR A 119 -18.90 -14.94 3.07
N TYR A 120 -17.74 -14.32 2.85
CA TYR A 120 -17.49 -13.45 1.71
C TYR A 120 -16.18 -13.86 1.03
N ASP A 121 -16.09 -13.65 -0.26
CA ASP A 121 -14.89 -13.90 -1.04
C ASP A 121 -13.89 -12.73 -0.90
N ALA A 122 -13.36 -12.55 0.31
CA ALA A 122 -12.37 -11.52 0.60
C ALA A 122 -10.99 -11.98 0.13
N GLN A 123 -10.55 -11.50 -1.02
CA GLN A 123 -9.31 -11.94 -1.67
C GLN A 123 -8.06 -11.24 -1.11
N GLY A 124 -8.19 -10.05 -0.57
CA GLY A 124 -7.07 -9.30 -0.02
C GLY A 124 -7.52 -8.02 0.66
N GLY A 125 -6.55 -7.28 1.16
CA GLY A 125 -6.83 -6.01 1.82
C GLY A 125 -5.58 -5.19 2.11
N ALA A 126 -5.79 -3.97 2.55
CA ALA A 126 -4.76 -3.03 2.92
C ALA A 126 -5.12 -2.32 4.22
N ALA A 127 -4.12 -1.99 5.02
CA ALA A 127 -4.27 -1.16 6.22
C ALA A 127 -3.09 -0.20 6.33
N VAL A 128 -3.37 1.05 6.68
CA VAL A 128 -2.36 2.10 6.92
C VAL A 128 -2.66 2.76 8.25
N VAL A 129 -1.64 2.89 9.09
CA VAL A 129 -1.71 3.62 10.36
C VAL A 129 -0.79 4.83 10.27
N MET A 130 -1.36 6.01 10.46
CA MET A 130 -0.66 7.29 10.30
C MET A 130 -0.83 8.16 11.54
N ASN A 131 0.24 8.84 11.92
CA ASN A 131 0.17 9.90 12.91
C ASN A 131 -0.46 11.16 12.28
N VAL A 132 -1.66 11.52 12.70
CA VAL A 132 -2.40 12.64 12.10
C VAL A 132 -1.77 14.03 12.35
N ASN A 133 -0.88 14.14 13.34
CA ASN A 133 -0.21 15.41 13.65
C ASN A 133 1.06 15.63 12.85
N THR A 134 1.78 14.54 12.51
CA THR A 134 3.08 14.62 11.81
C THR A 134 3.01 14.15 10.36
N GLY A 135 1.99 13.36 10.00
CA GLY A 135 1.87 12.70 8.70
C GLY A 135 2.73 11.43 8.57
N GLU A 136 3.47 11.05 9.62
CA GLU A 136 4.30 9.85 9.60
C GLU A 136 3.45 8.58 9.45
N VAL A 137 3.83 7.72 8.52
CA VAL A 137 3.26 6.37 8.40
C VAL A 137 3.94 5.46 9.43
N LEU A 138 3.17 5.00 10.40
CA LEU A 138 3.63 4.17 11.51
C LEU A 138 3.51 2.67 11.21
N ALA A 139 2.54 2.28 10.38
CA ALA A 139 2.39 0.92 9.88
C ALA A 139 1.66 0.93 8.53
N THR A 140 2.02 -0.01 7.66
CA THR A 140 1.34 -0.23 6.38
C THR A 140 1.38 -1.71 6.02
N ALA A 141 0.22 -2.33 5.92
CA ALA A 141 0.06 -3.75 5.69
C ALA A 141 -0.73 -4.03 4.41
N SER A 142 -0.26 -4.98 3.64
CA SER A 142 -0.90 -5.51 2.44
C SER A 142 -1.04 -7.03 2.57
N TYR A 143 -2.21 -7.58 2.31
CA TYR A 143 -2.48 -9.01 2.39
C TYR A 143 -3.05 -9.54 1.06
N PRO A 144 -2.62 -10.72 0.57
CA PRO A 144 -1.54 -11.54 1.11
C PRO A 144 -0.16 -10.88 0.95
N THR A 145 0.84 -11.44 1.63
CA THR A 145 2.22 -10.95 1.63
C THR A 145 3.18 -12.00 1.09
N PHE A 146 4.46 -11.68 1.04
CA PHE A 146 5.54 -12.57 0.60
C PHE A 146 6.76 -12.45 1.52
N GLU A 147 7.71 -13.37 1.36
CA GLU A 147 8.98 -13.36 2.06
C GLU A 147 10.07 -12.72 1.19
N PRO A 148 10.61 -11.54 1.53
CA PRO A 148 11.71 -10.93 0.77
C PRO A 148 12.95 -11.81 0.66
N GLN A 149 13.20 -12.65 1.68
CA GLN A 149 14.32 -13.59 1.70
C GLN A 149 14.29 -14.60 0.54
N TRP A 150 13.12 -14.91 -0.02
CA TRP A 150 13.00 -15.84 -1.15
C TRP A 150 13.74 -15.37 -2.41
N PHE A 151 13.98 -14.07 -2.55
CA PHE A 151 14.63 -13.49 -3.72
C PHE A 151 16.15 -13.44 -3.60
N VAL A 152 16.69 -13.61 -2.41
CA VAL A 152 18.15 -13.55 -2.16
C VAL A 152 18.84 -14.78 -2.76
N GLY A 153 19.77 -14.53 -3.69
CA GLY A 153 20.45 -15.60 -4.41
C GLY A 153 19.65 -16.28 -5.51
N GLY A 154 18.43 -15.79 -5.77
CA GLY A 154 17.48 -16.32 -6.76
C GLY A 154 16.31 -17.05 -6.11
N ILE A 155 15.13 -16.83 -6.64
CA ILE A 155 13.89 -17.43 -6.14
C ILE A 155 13.74 -18.88 -6.64
N SER A 156 13.30 -19.80 -5.77
CA SER A 156 12.98 -21.17 -6.16
C SER A 156 11.76 -21.23 -7.10
N GLN A 157 11.66 -22.28 -7.90
CA GLN A 157 10.52 -22.49 -8.79
C GLN A 157 9.20 -22.60 -8.00
N GLU A 158 9.22 -23.22 -6.83
CA GLU A 158 8.06 -23.38 -5.95
C GLU A 158 7.57 -22.02 -5.44
N ASN A 159 8.47 -21.21 -4.86
CA ASN A 159 8.13 -19.88 -4.36
C ASN A 159 7.68 -18.95 -5.49
N TRP A 160 8.32 -19.05 -6.65
CA TRP A 160 7.91 -18.28 -7.82
C TRP A 160 6.51 -18.68 -8.32
N ALA A 161 6.21 -19.98 -8.37
CA ALA A 161 4.88 -20.47 -8.73
C ALA A 161 3.81 -19.96 -7.75
N TYR A 162 4.09 -20.01 -6.44
CA TYR A 162 3.19 -19.43 -5.43
C TYR A 162 2.90 -17.94 -5.69
N LEU A 163 3.94 -17.14 -5.95
CA LEU A 163 3.76 -15.71 -6.18
C LEU A 163 3.04 -15.39 -7.49
N ARG A 164 3.32 -16.16 -8.55
CA ARG A 164 2.76 -15.97 -9.89
C ARG A 164 1.32 -16.45 -9.99
N ASP A 165 1.02 -17.61 -9.41
CA ASP A 165 -0.24 -18.34 -9.63
C ASP A 165 -1.29 -18.00 -8.58
N ASP A 166 -0.95 -17.35 -7.47
CA ASP A 166 -1.91 -16.85 -6.48
C ASP A 166 -2.70 -15.65 -7.06
N SER A 167 -3.97 -15.89 -7.39
CA SER A 167 -4.88 -14.88 -7.93
C SER A 167 -5.07 -13.64 -7.03
N ARG A 168 -4.65 -13.73 -5.78
CA ARG A 168 -4.67 -12.60 -4.83
C ARG A 168 -3.48 -11.65 -4.97
N HIS A 169 -2.51 -12.00 -5.84
CA HIS A 169 -1.35 -11.17 -6.18
C HIS A 169 -0.55 -10.70 -4.95
N PRO A 170 0.18 -11.62 -4.25
CA PRO A 170 0.89 -11.30 -3.01
C PRO A 170 2.01 -10.26 -3.16
N GLN A 171 2.55 -10.07 -4.36
CA GLN A 171 3.60 -9.07 -4.61
C GLN A 171 3.08 -7.63 -4.76
N ILE A 172 1.78 -7.44 -4.99
CA ILE A 172 1.19 -6.11 -5.14
C ILE A 172 1.08 -5.44 -3.77
N ASN A 173 1.69 -4.28 -3.62
CA ASN A 173 1.46 -3.43 -2.46
C ASN A 173 0.07 -2.77 -2.56
N LYS A 174 -0.91 -3.42 -1.95
CA LYS A 174 -2.32 -3.00 -2.03
C LYS A 174 -2.61 -1.68 -1.34
N THR A 175 -1.69 -1.17 -0.52
CA THR A 175 -1.84 0.14 0.12
C THR A 175 -1.66 1.30 -0.87
N ILE A 176 -0.90 1.09 -1.95
CA ILE A 176 -0.56 2.15 -2.93
C ILE A 176 -0.80 1.75 -4.39
N GLN A 177 -0.97 0.46 -4.70
CA GLN A 177 -1.09 -0.02 -6.08
C GLN A 177 -2.48 -0.58 -6.40
N SER A 178 -3.38 -0.68 -5.41
CA SER A 178 -4.76 -1.13 -5.63
C SER A 178 -5.74 0.02 -5.49
N THR A 179 -6.80 -0.04 -6.29
CA THR A 179 -7.93 0.88 -6.21
C THR A 179 -9.09 0.20 -5.49
N TYR A 180 -9.73 0.94 -4.61
CA TYR A 180 -10.89 0.47 -3.85
C TYR A 180 -12.06 1.42 -4.03
N GLU A 181 -13.27 0.89 -4.08
CA GLU A 181 -14.47 1.71 -4.03
C GLU A 181 -14.57 2.37 -2.64
N PRO A 182 -14.58 3.71 -2.57
CA PRO A 182 -14.56 4.42 -1.28
C PRO A 182 -15.82 4.18 -0.44
N GLY A 183 -16.93 3.82 -1.08
CA GLY A 183 -18.20 3.59 -0.40
C GLY A 183 -18.60 4.78 0.47
N SER A 184 -19.09 4.50 1.69
CA SER A 184 -19.57 5.54 2.62
C SER A 184 -18.48 6.48 3.16
N THR A 185 -17.21 6.18 3.00
CA THR A 185 -16.13 7.12 3.38
C THR A 185 -16.15 8.36 2.50
N PHE A 186 -16.60 8.24 1.24
CA PHE A 186 -16.76 9.37 0.32
C PHE A 186 -17.83 10.38 0.78
N LYS A 187 -18.73 10.00 1.68
CA LYS A 187 -19.74 10.92 2.24
C LYS A 187 -19.12 12.10 2.99
N MET A 188 -17.93 11.94 3.56
CA MET A 188 -17.20 13.05 4.17
C MET A 188 -16.82 14.11 3.14
N VAL A 189 -16.35 13.68 1.96
CA VAL A 189 -16.06 14.57 0.83
C VAL A 189 -17.32 15.30 0.39
N THR A 190 -18.42 14.57 0.20
CA THR A 190 -19.71 15.13 -0.20
C THR A 190 -20.26 16.12 0.84
N ALA A 191 -20.08 15.84 2.14
CA ALA A 191 -20.48 16.73 3.23
C ALA A 191 -19.70 18.05 3.20
N ILE A 192 -18.37 17.98 3.11
CA ILE A 192 -17.50 19.17 3.04
C ILE A 192 -17.87 19.99 1.81
N ALA A 193 -17.92 19.36 0.65
CA ALA A 193 -18.28 20.03 -0.60
C ALA A 193 -19.67 20.71 -0.52
N GLY A 194 -20.66 20.01 0.04
CA GLY A 194 -22.00 20.54 0.20
C GLY A 194 -22.08 21.74 1.15
N LEU A 195 -21.29 21.74 2.23
CA LEU A 195 -21.21 22.87 3.16
C LEU A 195 -20.46 24.07 2.55
N GLU A 196 -19.32 23.83 1.92
CA GLU A 196 -18.48 24.88 1.33
C GLU A 196 -19.16 25.56 0.11
N THR A 197 -19.91 24.80 -0.66
CA THR A 197 -20.69 25.35 -1.81
C THR A 197 -22.00 25.99 -1.39
N GLY A 198 -22.43 25.85 -0.12
CA GLY A 198 -23.72 26.32 0.36
C GLY A 198 -24.91 25.48 -0.11
N ALA A 199 -24.70 24.32 -0.74
CA ALA A 199 -25.76 23.40 -1.14
C ALA A 199 -26.53 22.82 0.05
N ILE A 200 -25.89 22.74 1.20
CA ILE A 200 -26.47 22.42 2.50
C ILE A 200 -25.88 23.33 3.59
N THR A 201 -26.56 23.38 4.73
CA THR A 201 -26.03 24.04 5.94
C THR A 201 -25.97 23.07 7.11
N THR A 202 -25.22 23.41 8.16
CA THR A 202 -25.12 22.57 9.37
C THR A 202 -26.46 22.43 10.10
N LYS A 203 -27.40 23.37 9.92
CA LYS A 203 -28.71 23.40 10.59
C LYS A 203 -29.83 22.80 9.74
N GLU A 204 -29.65 22.76 8.42
CA GLU A 204 -30.66 22.23 7.50
C GLU A 204 -30.93 20.75 7.78
N ARG A 205 -32.17 20.35 7.60
CA ARG A 205 -32.61 18.97 7.76
C ARG A 205 -33.28 18.48 6.48
N ILE A 206 -32.76 17.40 5.92
CA ILE A 206 -33.35 16.72 4.74
C ILE A 206 -34.14 15.51 5.26
N ASN A 207 -35.35 15.33 4.77
CA ASN A 207 -36.19 14.20 5.15
C ASN A 207 -35.92 12.98 4.27
N ASP A 208 -35.19 11.99 4.84
CA ASP A 208 -35.00 10.68 4.23
C ASP A 208 -36.30 9.88 4.29
N THR A 209 -36.98 9.73 3.18
CA THR A 209 -38.17 8.90 3.01
C THR A 209 -37.85 7.45 2.62
N GLY A 210 -36.56 7.11 2.51
CA GLY A 210 -36.07 5.78 2.21
C GLY A 210 -35.64 5.57 0.75
N VAL A 211 -36.34 6.20 -0.21
CA VAL A 211 -36.03 6.05 -1.63
C VAL A 211 -35.92 7.43 -2.28
N TYR A 212 -34.70 7.73 -2.74
CA TYR A 212 -34.43 8.94 -3.51
C TYR A 212 -34.85 8.73 -4.97
N ARG A 213 -35.76 9.57 -5.46
CA ARG A 213 -36.33 9.48 -6.83
C ARG A 213 -36.03 10.73 -7.60
N LYS A 214 -35.28 10.59 -8.70
CA LYS A 214 -34.95 11.67 -9.62
C LYS A 214 -34.53 11.10 -10.98
N TYR A 215 -34.64 11.89 -12.04
CA TYR A 215 -34.21 11.50 -13.39
C TYR A 215 -34.77 10.16 -13.87
N ASN A 216 -35.99 9.82 -13.51
CA ASN A 216 -36.65 8.53 -13.77
C ASN A 216 -35.89 7.31 -13.19
N MET A 217 -35.09 7.54 -12.16
CA MET A 217 -34.32 6.51 -11.42
C MET A 217 -34.64 6.52 -9.93
N GLU A 218 -34.40 5.42 -9.28
CA GLU A 218 -34.61 5.23 -7.84
C GLU A 218 -33.31 4.73 -7.18
N TRP A 219 -32.95 5.38 -6.08
CA TRP A 219 -31.83 4.95 -5.25
C TRP A 219 -32.32 4.75 -3.81
N LYS A 220 -32.12 3.54 -3.29
CA LYS A 220 -32.55 3.18 -1.95
C LYS A 220 -31.49 3.55 -0.91
N CYS A 221 -31.93 4.17 0.19
CA CYS A 221 -31.12 4.25 1.38
C CYS A 221 -30.94 2.85 1.97
N TRP A 222 -29.75 2.53 2.51
CA TRP A 222 -29.50 1.23 3.11
C TRP A 222 -30.51 0.91 4.23
N TYR A 223 -30.92 1.92 4.99
CA TYR A 223 -31.89 1.77 6.08
C TYR A 223 -33.25 1.33 5.56
N TYR A 224 -33.66 1.84 4.39
CA TYR A 224 -34.87 1.38 3.73
C TYR A 224 -34.76 -0.06 3.23
N THR A 225 -33.60 -0.43 2.71
CA THR A 225 -33.37 -1.83 2.28
C THR A 225 -33.49 -2.81 3.43
N SER A 226 -33.03 -2.41 4.63
CA SER A 226 -33.02 -3.29 5.83
C SER A 226 -34.34 -3.24 6.62
N TYR A 227 -34.99 -2.07 6.72
CA TYR A 227 -36.10 -1.83 7.64
C TYR A 227 -37.38 -1.31 6.96
N HIS A 228 -37.37 -1.15 5.63
CA HIS A 228 -38.51 -0.64 4.82
C HIS A 228 -39.04 0.71 5.27
N ARG A 229 -38.19 1.57 5.85
CA ARG A 229 -38.48 2.95 6.25
C ARG A 229 -37.25 3.84 6.11
N GLY A 230 -37.45 5.15 5.94
CA GLY A 230 -36.37 6.13 5.92
C GLY A 230 -35.91 6.52 7.32
N HIS A 231 -34.76 7.23 7.38
CA HIS A 231 -34.25 7.79 8.65
C HIS A 231 -35.08 8.99 9.16
N GLY A 232 -35.97 9.54 8.34
CA GLY A 232 -36.67 10.79 8.65
C GLY A 232 -35.74 12.01 8.50
N TYR A 233 -36.02 13.07 9.25
CA TYR A 233 -35.27 14.32 9.18
C TYR A 233 -33.85 14.19 9.75
N GLN A 234 -32.85 14.36 8.92
CA GLN A 234 -31.42 14.31 9.25
C GLN A 234 -30.73 15.63 8.93
N ASN A 235 -29.90 16.17 9.81
CA ASN A 235 -28.89 17.15 9.45
C ASN A 235 -27.59 16.43 9.00
N VAL A 236 -26.59 17.18 8.52
CA VAL A 236 -25.35 16.61 8.00
C VAL A 236 -24.63 15.73 9.02
N THR A 237 -24.58 16.10 10.30
CA THR A 237 -23.96 15.33 11.38
C THR A 237 -24.69 13.99 11.61
N GLN A 238 -26.02 14.02 11.68
CA GLN A 238 -26.83 12.82 11.82
C GLN A 238 -26.75 11.93 10.58
N ALA A 239 -26.69 12.52 9.39
CA ALA A 239 -26.54 11.80 8.14
C ALA A 239 -25.19 11.08 8.03
N LEU A 240 -24.11 11.68 8.52
CA LEU A 240 -22.80 11.01 8.64
C LEU A 240 -22.85 9.89 9.69
N GLN A 241 -23.38 10.17 10.88
CA GLN A 241 -23.51 9.20 11.96
C GLN A 241 -24.30 7.95 11.54
N HIS A 242 -25.38 8.13 10.82
CA HIS A 242 -26.26 7.04 10.36
C HIS A 242 -25.89 6.50 8.97
N SER A 243 -24.84 7.06 8.35
CA SER A 243 -24.47 6.74 6.96
C SER A 243 -25.66 6.84 5.97
N CYS A 244 -26.47 7.89 6.09
CA CYS A 244 -27.71 8.06 5.35
C CYS A 244 -27.42 8.31 3.86
N ASN A 245 -27.71 7.33 2.98
CA ASN A 245 -27.48 7.48 1.54
C ASN A 245 -28.38 8.57 0.94
N TYR A 246 -29.65 8.62 1.35
CA TYR A 246 -30.62 9.58 0.82
C TYR A 246 -30.13 11.03 0.97
N PHE A 247 -29.65 11.40 2.18
CA PHE A 247 -29.13 12.74 2.45
C PHE A 247 -28.01 13.11 1.48
N PHE A 248 -27.10 12.19 1.22
CA PHE A 248 -25.94 12.45 0.35
C PHE A 248 -26.26 12.38 -1.14
N TYR A 249 -27.27 11.63 -1.56
CA TYR A 249 -27.81 11.72 -2.91
C TYR A 249 -28.40 13.12 -3.18
N GLU A 250 -29.23 13.61 -2.26
CA GLU A 250 -29.81 14.95 -2.34
C GLU A 250 -28.75 16.05 -2.31
N THR A 251 -27.75 15.93 -1.42
CA THR A 251 -26.64 16.88 -1.31
C THR A 251 -25.82 16.93 -2.61
N GLY A 252 -25.46 15.77 -3.15
CA GLY A 252 -24.69 15.68 -4.40
C GLY A 252 -25.45 16.24 -5.59
N ASP A 253 -26.73 15.97 -5.66
CA ASP A 253 -27.60 16.49 -6.73
C ASP A 253 -27.74 18.01 -6.67
N ARG A 254 -27.94 18.61 -5.50
CA ARG A 254 -28.02 20.08 -5.33
C ARG A 254 -26.73 20.79 -5.71
N MET A 255 -25.59 20.20 -5.34
CA MET A 255 -24.26 20.77 -5.56
C MET A 255 -23.79 20.61 -7.02
N GLY A 256 -24.21 19.53 -7.69
CA GLY A 256 -23.80 19.18 -9.05
C GLY A 256 -22.44 18.50 -9.11
N ILE A 257 -22.21 17.80 -10.23
CA ILE A 257 -21.03 16.95 -10.43
C ILE A 257 -19.72 17.75 -10.48
N ASP A 258 -19.74 18.94 -11.05
CA ASP A 258 -18.52 19.76 -11.22
C ASP A 258 -17.98 20.20 -9.86
N ASN A 259 -18.83 20.63 -8.93
CA ASN A 259 -18.44 20.96 -7.58
C ASN A 259 -17.97 19.73 -6.81
N LEU A 260 -18.69 18.60 -6.91
CA LEU A 260 -18.28 17.36 -6.26
C LEU A 260 -16.90 16.90 -6.74
N SER A 261 -16.67 16.92 -8.05
CA SER A 261 -15.37 16.56 -8.65
C SER A 261 -14.26 17.49 -8.18
N LYS A 262 -14.51 18.80 -8.16
CA LYS A 262 -13.54 19.79 -7.67
C LYS A 262 -13.08 19.49 -6.25
N TYR A 263 -14.02 19.23 -5.32
CA TYR A 263 -13.68 18.93 -3.94
C TYR A 263 -13.05 17.55 -3.78
N ALA A 264 -13.47 16.56 -4.55
CA ALA A 264 -12.85 15.23 -4.55
C ALA A 264 -11.37 15.27 -4.96
N LEU A 265 -10.99 16.17 -5.88
CA LEU A 265 -9.60 16.38 -6.31
C LEU A 265 -8.77 17.21 -5.33
N HIS A 266 -9.41 18.08 -4.52
CA HIS A 266 -8.74 19.00 -3.59
C HIS A 266 -8.64 18.48 -2.16
N ILE A 267 -9.44 17.50 -1.78
CA ILE A 267 -9.20 16.77 -0.52
C ILE A 267 -7.97 15.90 -0.79
N PRO A 268 -6.84 16.21 -0.16
CA PRO A 268 -5.56 15.78 -0.68
C PRO A 268 -5.50 14.26 -0.82
N SER A 269 -5.59 13.80 -2.05
CA SER A 269 -4.72 12.74 -2.47
C SER A 269 -3.33 13.32 -2.24
N SER A 270 -2.57 12.77 -1.33
CA SER A 270 -1.17 13.07 -1.16
C SER A 270 -0.46 12.92 -2.50
N SER A 271 -0.42 13.98 -3.26
CA SER A 271 0.47 14.10 -4.40
C SER A 271 1.65 14.91 -3.93
N PRO A 272 2.88 14.43 -4.15
CA PRO A 272 4.10 15.11 -3.78
C PRO A 272 4.22 16.45 -4.46
#